data_2fb3a5c509e8c377b9cd866ada801e9c
#
_entry.id   2fb3a5c509e8c377b9cd866ada801e9c
#
_cell.length_a   1.000
_cell.length_b   1.000
_cell.length_c   1.000
_cell.angle_alpha   90.00
_cell.angle_beta   90.00
_cell.angle_gamma   90.00
#
_symmetry.space_group_name_H-M   'P 1'
#
loop_
_entity.id
_entity.type
_entity.pdbx_description
1 polymer ?
#
loop_
_entity_poly.entity_id
_entity_poly.type
_entity_poly.pdbx_seq_one_letter_code
_entity_poly.pdbx_strand_id
1 'polypeptide(L)'
;MRNLKTVYQRALIKYPVRTQAVQAGILMGLGDQIAQNFIENESKTIDFVRTMQFTGIGFFITGPATRIWYGILDKHIGSKGSSIVIKKVLCDQLFFAPTFVAVLLTTIGICQGKDMERLKLKLKNEYGDILKNNYKLWPMVQLINFSLVPLNYQTLVVQSVALLWNSYVSYRTNSDRRSEESRDETH
;
A
#
# COMPACT_ATOMS: atom_id res chain seq x y z
N MET A 1 -26.67 22.33 -0.50
CA MET A 1 -25.74 21.29 -0.98
C MET A 1 -24.91 20.79 0.20
N ARG A 2 -24.93 19.51 0.55
CA ARG A 2 -24.03 18.96 1.57
C ARG A 2 -22.60 19.02 1.02
N ASN A 3 -21.71 19.78 1.68
CA ASN A 3 -20.31 19.85 1.27
C ASN A 3 -19.70 18.44 1.29
N LEU A 4 -19.07 18.02 0.19
CA LEU A 4 -18.44 16.70 0.05
C LEU A 4 -17.49 16.41 1.22
N LYS A 5 -16.78 17.45 1.69
CA LYS A 5 -15.92 17.42 2.88
C LYS A 5 -16.67 16.98 4.14
N THR A 6 -17.89 17.49 4.36
CA THR A 6 -18.70 17.16 5.54
C THR A 6 -19.20 15.71 5.50
N VAL A 7 -19.55 15.20 4.31
CA VAL A 7 -19.98 13.81 4.12
C VAL A 7 -18.80 12.87 4.39
N TYR A 8 -17.64 13.16 3.82
CA TYR A 8 -16.42 12.40 4.03
C TYR A 8 -15.99 12.36 5.50
N GLN A 9 -15.97 13.49 6.18
CA GLN A 9 -15.62 13.56 7.62
C GLN A 9 -16.60 12.75 8.48
N ARG A 10 -17.91 12.81 8.20
CA ARG A 10 -18.90 11.98 8.90
C ARG A 10 -18.70 10.49 8.65
N ALA A 11 -18.37 10.10 7.41
CA ALA A 11 -18.07 8.71 7.07
C ALA A 11 -16.81 8.21 7.81
N LEU A 12 -15.75 9.01 7.88
CA LEU A 12 -14.52 8.69 8.63
C LEU A 12 -14.76 8.50 10.14
N ILE A 13 -15.67 9.30 10.73
CA ILE A 13 -15.99 9.20 12.16
C ILE A 13 -16.90 7.99 12.41
N LYS A 14 -17.94 7.81 11.58
CA LYS A 14 -18.96 6.78 11.81
C LYS A 14 -18.53 5.38 11.37
N TYR A 15 -17.79 5.30 10.26
CA TYR A 15 -17.36 4.03 9.64
C TYR A 15 -15.88 4.06 9.22
N PRO A 16 -14.94 4.26 10.16
CA PRO A 16 -13.53 4.54 9.83
C PRO A 16 -12.90 3.42 9.00
N VAL A 17 -13.08 2.16 9.37
CA VAL A 17 -12.48 1.02 8.64
C VAL A 17 -13.04 0.93 7.21
N ARG A 18 -14.35 1.03 7.05
CA ARG A 18 -15.00 0.94 5.72
C ARG A 18 -14.58 2.09 4.81
N THR A 19 -14.54 3.31 5.34
CA THR A 19 -14.13 4.49 4.57
C THR A 19 -12.69 4.37 4.09
N GLN A 20 -11.80 3.90 4.96
CA GLN A 20 -10.39 3.71 4.61
C GLN A 20 -10.17 2.50 3.69
N ALA A 21 -10.97 1.45 3.79
CA ALA A 21 -10.96 0.34 2.86
C ALA A 21 -11.31 0.79 1.43
N VAL A 22 -12.42 1.53 1.27
CA VAL A 22 -12.82 2.08 -0.03
C VAL A 22 -11.73 3.00 -0.59
N GLN A 23 -11.21 3.89 0.23
CA GLN A 23 -10.15 4.82 -0.17
C GLN A 23 -8.88 4.09 -0.62
N ALA A 24 -8.42 3.11 0.15
CA ALA A 24 -7.24 2.32 -0.20
C ALA A 24 -7.44 1.52 -1.49
N GLY A 25 -8.62 0.94 -1.69
CA GLY A 25 -8.97 0.26 -2.94
C GLY A 25 -8.87 1.18 -4.15
N ILE A 26 -9.50 2.36 -4.09
CA ILE A 26 -9.45 3.35 -5.18
C ILE A 26 -8.00 3.77 -5.46
N LEU A 27 -7.23 4.10 -4.41
CA LEU A 27 -5.86 4.60 -4.58
C LEU A 27 -4.89 3.52 -5.07
N MET A 28 -5.06 2.27 -4.66
CA MET A 28 -4.24 1.17 -5.21
C MET A 28 -4.59 0.89 -6.67
N GLY A 29 -5.87 0.90 -7.05
CA GLY A 29 -6.27 0.77 -8.45
C GLY A 29 -5.74 1.92 -9.31
N LEU A 30 -5.83 3.17 -8.84
CA LEU A 30 -5.23 4.32 -9.52
C LEU A 30 -3.70 4.22 -9.62
N GLY A 31 -3.03 3.74 -8.55
CA GLY A 31 -1.58 3.51 -8.56
C GLY A 31 -1.17 2.49 -9.62
N ASP A 32 -1.91 1.42 -9.77
CA ASP A 32 -1.69 0.43 -10.82
C ASP A 32 -1.92 1.02 -12.22
N GLN A 33 -2.98 1.81 -12.42
CA GLN A 33 -3.23 2.51 -13.68
C GLN A 33 -2.11 3.50 -14.04
N ILE A 34 -1.56 4.21 -13.05
CA ILE A 34 -0.40 5.07 -13.26
C ILE A 34 0.82 4.24 -13.69
N ALA A 35 1.06 3.10 -13.05
CA ALA A 35 2.16 2.21 -13.43
C ALA A 35 1.99 1.73 -14.88
N GLN A 36 0.81 1.23 -15.24
CA GLN A 36 0.54 0.72 -16.60
C GLN A 36 0.71 1.79 -17.68
N ASN A 37 0.17 2.99 -17.47
CA ASN A 37 0.08 4.00 -18.52
C ASN A 37 1.32 4.90 -18.62
N PHE A 38 2.01 5.15 -17.50
CA PHE A 38 3.07 6.16 -17.47
C PHE A 38 4.46 5.58 -17.22
N ILE A 39 4.56 4.43 -16.54
CA ILE A 39 5.85 3.87 -16.17
C ILE A 39 6.21 2.71 -17.08
N GLU A 40 5.25 1.82 -17.33
CA GLU A 40 5.49 0.61 -18.12
C GLU A 40 5.44 0.85 -19.62
N ASN A 41 4.60 1.76 -20.08
CA ASN A 41 4.44 2.31 -21.46
C ASN A 41 4.69 1.35 -22.66
N GLU A 42 4.76 0.04 -22.43
CA GLU A 42 5.11 -0.95 -23.47
C GLU A 42 3.89 -1.65 -24.08
N SER A 43 2.78 -1.74 -23.35
CA SER A 43 1.57 -2.38 -23.86
C SER A 43 0.49 -1.35 -24.21
N LYS A 44 -0.04 -1.43 -25.43
CA LYS A 44 -1.18 -0.60 -25.89
C LYS A 44 -2.50 -0.95 -25.21
N THR A 45 -2.55 -2.00 -24.40
CA THR A 45 -3.78 -2.50 -23.77
C THR A 45 -3.67 -2.46 -22.24
N ILE A 46 -4.66 -1.82 -21.63
CA ILE A 46 -4.75 -1.74 -20.16
C ILE A 46 -5.21 -3.09 -19.60
N ASP A 47 -4.45 -3.64 -18.64
CA ASP A 47 -4.85 -4.85 -17.91
C ASP A 47 -5.83 -4.49 -16.77
N PHE A 48 -7.12 -4.51 -17.08
CA PHE A 48 -8.17 -4.24 -16.10
C PHE A 48 -8.25 -5.30 -15.00
N VAL A 49 -7.90 -6.56 -15.29
CA VAL A 49 -7.92 -7.65 -14.29
C VAL A 49 -6.90 -7.35 -13.20
N ARG A 50 -5.70 -6.95 -13.58
CA ARG A 50 -4.64 -6.52 -12.67
C ARG A 50 -5.08 -5.32 -11.82
N THR A 51 -5.70 -4.33 -12.42
CA THR A 51 -6.23 -3.16 -11.69
C THR A 51 -7.29 -3.57 -10.67
N MET A 52 -8.19 -4.48 -11.02
CA MET A 52 -9.18 -5.01 -10.07
C MET A 52 -8.54 -5.80 -8.93
N GLN A 53 -7.47 -6.56 -9.19
CA GLN A 53 -6.69 -7.24 -8.15
C GLN A 53 -6.08 -6.24 -7.16
N PHE A 54 -5.40 -5.19 -7.65
CA PHE A 54 -4.83 -4.14 -6.79
C PHE A 54 -5.91 -3.38 -6.02
N THR A 55 -7.04 -3.07 -6.65
CA THR A 55 -8.21 -2.47 -5.99
C THR A 55 -8.74 -3.36 -4.87
N GLY A 56 -8.88 -4.65 -5.11
CA GLY A 56 -9.31 -5.65 -4.12
C GLY A 56 -8.34 -5.75 -2.94
N ILE A 57 -7.03 -5.82 -3.20
CA ILE A 57 -5.99 -5.84 -2.17
C ILE A 57 -6.06 -4.57 -1.32
N GLY A 58 -6.24 -3.41 -1.94
CA GLY A 58 -6.43 -2.14 -1.25
C GLY A 58 -7.62 -2.16 -0.31
N PHE A 59 -8.75 -2.63 -0.82
CA PHE A 59 -10.02 -2.65 -0.09
C PHE A 59 -10.03 -3.66 1.07
N PHE A 60 -9.60 -4.90 0.83
CA PHE A 60 -9.74 -5.99 1.82
C PHE A 60 -8.55 -6.09 2.77
N ILE A 61 -7.36 -5.67 2.37
CA ILE A 61 -6.12 -5.84 3.14
C ILE A 61 -5.56 -4.50 3.57
N THR A 62 -5.14 -3.63 2.63
CA THR A 62 -4.37 -2.43 2.96
C THR A 62 -5.15 -1.45 3.83
N GLY A 63 -6.38 -1.10 3.44
CA GLY A 63 -7.22 -0.16 4.20
C GLY A 63 -7.52 -0.62 5.62
N PRO A 64 -8.08 -1.83 5.82
CA PRO A 64 -8.33 -2.37 7.16
C PRO A 64 -7.07 -2.52 8.00
N ALA A 65 -5.98 -3.09 7.43
CA ALA A 65 -4.73 -3.33 8.16
C ALA A 65 -4.12 -2.02 8.69
N THR A 66 -3.99 -1.00 7.85
CA THR A 66 -3.43 0.30 8.27
C THR A 66 -4.30 0.98 9.31
N ARG A 67 -5.62 0.93 9.18
CA ARG A 67 -6.53 1.51 10.18
C ARG A 67 -6.45 0.83 11.53
N ILE A 68 -6.45 -0.49 11.54
CA ILE A 68 -6.34 -1.27 12.78
C ILE A 68 -4.98 -1.00 13.42
N TRP A 69 -3.91 -1.01 12.65
CA TRP A 69 -2.55 -0.75 13.13
C TRP A 69 -2.41 0.62 13.79
N TYR A 70 -2.84 1.69 13.13
CA TYR A 70 -2.79 3.04 13.71
C TYR A 70 -3.65 3.18 14.96
N GLY A 71 -4.79 2.49 15.02
CA GLY A 71 -5.59 2.41 16.22
C GLY A 71 -4.88 1.72 17.37
N ILE A 72 -4.14 0.62 17.10
CA ILE A 72 -3.31 -0.07 18.08
C ILE A 72 -2.18 0.83 18.59
N LEU A 73 -1.46 1.50 17.69
CA LEU A 73 -0.40 2.44 18.05
C LEU A 73 -0.92 3.58 18.93
N ASP A 74 -2.08 4.14 18.57
CA ASP A 74 -2.67 5.25 19.33
C ASP A 74 -3.12 4.82 20.73
N LYS A 75 -3.74 3.66 20.83
CA LYS A 75 -4.23 3.09 22.09
C LYS A 75 -3.10 2.71 23.07
N HIS A 76 -1.98 2.15 22.57
CA HIS A 76 -0.95 1.56 23.43
C HIS A 76 0.28 2.46 23.63
N ILE A 77 0.59 3.32 22.65
CA ILE A 77 1.76 4.22 22.74
C ILE A 77 1.32 5.63 23.14
N GLY A 78 0.09 6.02 22.80
CA GLY A 78 -0.45 7.35 23.10
C GLY A 78 -0.56 8.24 21.85
N SER A 79 -1.12 9.47 22.05
CA SER A 79 -1.50 10.35 20.94
C SER A 79 -0.66 11.62 20.80
N LYS A 80 0.15 12.01 21.80
CA LYS A 80 0.87 13.31 21.80
C LYS A 80 2.24 13.20 22.47
N GLY A 81 3.23 13.85 21.87
CA GLY A 81 4.59 13.99 22.38
C GLY A 81 5.68 13.46 21.46
N SER A 82 6.84 14.12 21.40
CA SER A 82 7.94 13.76 20.48
C SER A 82 8.44 12.34 20.70
N SER A 83 8.55 11.90 21.96
CA SER A 83 8.94 10.51 22.27
C SER A 83 7.90 9.49 21.80
N ILE A 84 6.62 9.83 21.84
CA ILE A 84 5.51 8.99 21.35
C ILE A 84 5.59 8.85 19.82
N VAL A 85 5.84 9.94 19.11
CA VAL A 85 6.01 9.93 17.65
C VAL A 85 7.14 8.99 17.25
N ILE A 86 8.32 9.12 17.87
CA ILE A 86 9.47 8.26 17.56
C ILE A 86 9.14 6.77 17.83
N LYS A 87 8.50 6.46 18.96
CA LYS A 87 8.07 5.10 19.28
C LYS A 87 7.09 4.54 18.24
N LYS A 88 6.10 5.36 17.82
CA LYS A 88 5.16 4.95 16.76
C LYS A 88 5.88 4.64 15.45
N VAL A 89 6.79 5.52 15.01
CA VAL A 89 7.59 5.31 13.79
C VAL A 89 8.44 4.04 13.91
N LEU A 90 9.12 3.84 15.03
CA LEU A 90 9.93 2.63 15.24
C LEU A 90 9.08 1.37 15.21
N CYS A 91 7.94 1.34 15.90
CA CYS A 91 7.04 0.20 15.86
C CYS A 91 6.49 -0.04 14.44
N ASP A 92 6.12 1.01 13.73
CA ASP A 92 5.63 0.92 12.36
C ASP A 92 6.70 0.32 11.43
N GLN A 93 7.92 0.82 11.49
CA GLN A 93 9.00 0.39 10.60
C GLN A 93 9.61 -0.97 10.95
N LEU A 94 9.66 -1.33 12.24
CA LEU A 94 10.28 -2.59 12.67
C LEU A 94 9.31 -3.78 12.64
N PHE A 95 8.03 -3.55 12.84
CA PHE A 95 7.02 -4.63 12.92
C PHE A 95 6.02 -4.59 11.77
N PHE A 96 5.39 -3.45 11.53
CA PHE A 96 4.33 -3.37 10.53
C PHE A 96 4.87 -3.42 9.10
N ALA A 97 5.84 -2.59 8.76
CA ALA A 97 6.34 -2.50 7.39
C ALA A 97 6.91 -3.84 6.88
N PRO A 98 7.78 -4.57 7.60
CA PRO A 98 8.28 -5.88 7.13
C PRO A 98 7.16 -6.90 6.92
N THR A 99 6.27 -7.00 7.90
CA THR A 99 5.13 -7.93 7.85
C THR A 99 4.18 -7.57 6.71
N PHE A 100 3.86 -6.28 6.59
CA PHE A 100 2.91 -5.79 5.59
C PHE A 100 3.44 -5.95 4.16
N VAL A 101 4.71 -5.66 3.91
CA VAL A 101 5.36 -5.89 2.60
C VAL A 101 5.34 -7.37 2.23
N ALA A 102 5.63 -8.27 3.18
CA ALA A 102 5.56 -9.72 2.94
C ALA A 102 4.13 -10.17 2.58
N VAL A 103 3.13 -9.71 3.34
CA VAL A 103 1.70 -10.01 3.08
C VAL A 103 1.28 -9.46 1.73
N LEU A 104 1.65 -8.22 1.41
CA LEU A 104 1.31 -7.57 0.14
C LEU A 104 1.86 -8.35 -1.06
N LEU A 105 3.17 -8.66 -1.05
CA LEU A 105 3.83 -9.42 -2.13
C LEU A 105 3.24 -10.82 -2.28
N THR A 106 2.98 -11.50 -1.16
CA THR A 106 2.33 -12.81 -1.17
C THR A 106 0.95 -12.75 -1.82
N THR A 107 0.13 -11.78 -1.41
CA THR A 107 -1.22 -11.62 -1.96
C THR A 107 -1.19 -11.29 -3.44
N ILE A 108 -0.31 -10.38 -3.88
CA ILE A 108 -0.14 -10.05 -5.30
C ILE A 108 0.27 -11.30 -6.08
N GLY A 109 1.23 -12.08 -5.57
CA GLY A 109 1.68 -13.31 -6.23
C GLY A 109 0.57 -14.35 -6.36
N ILE A 110 -0.26 -14.53 -5.34
CA ILE A 110 -1.45 -15.41 -5.38
C ILE A 110 -2.45 -14.91 -6.43
N CYS A 111 -2.77 -13.63 -6.43
CA CYS A 111 -3.67 -13.03 -7.43
C CYS A 111 -3.16 -13.19 -8.87
N GLN A 112 -1.84 -13.22 -9.04
CA GLN A 112 -1.19 -13.50 -10.33
C GLN A 112 -1.15 -14.99 -10.72
N GLY A 113 -1.73 -15.88 -9.90
CA GLY A 113 -1.76 -17.32 -10.15
C GLY A 113 -0.41 -18.02 -9.99
N LYS A 114 0.56 -17.42 -9.28
CA LYS A 114 1.86 -18.04 -9.03
C LYS A 114 1.73 -19.21 -8.07
N ASP A 115 2.37 -20.33 -8.39
CA ASP A 115 2.47 -21.47 -7.50
C ASP A 115 3.37 -21.17 -6.28
N MET A 116 3.41 -22.07 -5.32
CA MET A 116 4.13 -21.86 -4.06
C MET A 116 5.65 -21.71 -4.25
N GLU A 117 6.24 -22.38 -5.24
CA GLU A 117 7.68 -22.28 -5.51
C GLU A 117 8.02 -20.94 -6.15
N ARG A 118 7.29 -20.51 -7.17
CA ARG A 118 7.43 -19.18 -7.80
C ARG A 118 7.18 -18.06 -6.80
N LEU A 119 6.21 -18.24 -5.89
CA LEU A 119 5.94 -17.27 -4.83
C LEU A 119 7.11 -17.13 -3.86
N LYS A 120 7.72 -18.23 -3.43
CA LYS A 120 8.93 -18.21 -2.58
C LYS A 120 10.11 -17.54 -3.28
N LEU A 121 10.32 -17.82 -4.56
CA LEU A 121 11.37 -17.17 -5.37
C LEU A 121 11.11 -15.66 -5.50
N LYS A 122 9.87 -15.26 -5.76
CA LYS A 122 9.48 -13.85 -5.82
C LYS A 122 9.76 -13.13 -4.50
N LEU A 123 9.33 -13.70 -3.39
CA LEU A 123 9.62 -13.14 -2.06
C LEU A 123 11.14 -13.03 -1.81
N LYS A 124 11.91 -14.07 -2.15
CA LYS A 124 13.36 -14.06 -1.97
C LYS A 124 14.06 -12.96 -2.79
N ASN A 125 13.58 -12.71 -4.00
CA ASN A 125 14.20 -11.77 -4.94
C ASN A 125 13.74 -10.32 -4.73
N GLU A 126 12.45 -10.08 -4.50
CA GLU A 126 11.87 -8.73 -4.49
C GLU A 126 11.71 -8.13 -3.09
N TYR A 127 11.45 -8.97 -2.07
CA TYR A 127 11.12 -8.49 -0.73
C TYR A 127 12.18 -7.56 -0.14
N GLY A 128 13.45 -7.94 -0.25
CA GLY A 128 14.55 -7.15 0.30
C GLY A 128 14.69 -5.77 -0.34
N ASP A 129 14.53 -5.69 -1.65
CA ASP A 129 14.66 -4.42 -2.37
C ASP A 129 13.44 -3.53 -2.17
N ILE A 130 12.24 -4.10 -2.15
CA ILE A 130 11.02 -3.35 -1.83
C ILE A 130 11.08 -2.83 -0.39
N LEU A 131 11.52 -3.64 0.57
CA LEU A 131 11.66 -3.23 1.96
C LEU A 131 12.74 -2.14 2.15
N LYS A 132 13.89 -2.24 1.46
CA LYS A 132 14.90 -1.18 1.46
C LYS A 132 14.34 0.15 0.93
N ASN A 133 13.58 0.12 -0.16
CA ASN A 133 12.95 1.32 -0.71
C ASN A 133 11.81 1.83 0.18
N ASN A 134 11.08 0.94 0.86
CA ASN A 134 10.14 1.31 1.91
C ASN A 134 10.84 2.14 2.99
N TYR A 135 11.99 1.68 3.50
CA TYR A 135 12.74 2.39 4.54
C TYR A 135 13.36 3.73 4.10
N LYS A 136 13.49 4.00 2.79
CA LYS A 136 13.93 5.31 2.30
C LYS A 136 12.80 6.34 2.34
N LEU A 137 11.56 5.92 2.15
CA LEU A 137 10.40 6.80 2.01
C LEU A 137 9.60 6.91 3.32
N TRP A 138 9.15 5.77 3.85
CA TRP A 138 8.12 5.72 4.87
C TRP A 138 8.53 6.25 6.24
N PRO A 139 9.77 6.12 6.74
CA PRO A 139 10.15 6.71 8.03
C PRO A 139 9.93 8.22 8.08
N MET A 140 10.30 8.94 7.01
CA MET A 140 10.10 10.38 6.92
C MET A 140 8.61 10.74 6.81
N VAL A 141 7.88 10.02 5.98
CA VAL A 141 6.43 10.20 5.83
C VAL A 141 5.72 10.00 7.16
N GLN A 142 6.03 8.93 7.89
CA GLN A 142 5.42 8.64 9.18
C GLN A 142 5.84 9.62 10.27
N LEU A 143 7.08 10.09 10.24
CA LEU A 143 7.53 11.13 11.17
C LEU A 143 6.70 12.41 11.02
N ILE A 144 6.52 12.88 9.79
CA ILE A 144 5.69 14.05 9.48
C ILE A 144 4.23 13.77 9.85
N ASN A 145 3.73 12.62 9.46
CA ASN A 145 2.33 12.21 9.68
C ASN A 145 1.96 12.17 11.17
N PHE A 146 2.78 11.51 11.99
CA PHE A 146 2.51 11.41 13.42
C PHE A 146 2.82 12.68 14.22
N SER A 147 3.68 13.58 13.68
CA SER A 147 4.05 14.85 14.35
C SER A 147 3.07 15.97 14.05
N LEU A 148 2.70 16.15 12.80
CA LEU A 148 2.05 17.36 12.33
C LEU A 148 0.59 17.15 11.91
N VAL A 149 0.20 15.91 11.57
CA VAL A 149 -1.12 15.64 11.02
C VAL A 149 -2.08 15.21 12.12
N PRO A 150 -3.24 15.89 12.28
CA PRO A 150 -4.28 15.44 13.21
C PRO A 150 -4.75 14.02 12.87
N LEU A 151 -5.04 13.20 13.90
CA LEU A 151 -5.37 11.77 13.77
C LEU A 151 -6.40 11.46 12.66
N ASN A 152 -7.42 12.30 12.52
CA ASN A 152 -8.47 12.12 11.53
C ASN A 152 -8.00 12.28 10.07
N TYR A 153 -6.86 12.94 9.84
CA TYR A 153 -6.29 13.19 8.51
C TYR A 153 -5.03 12.37 8.23
N GLN A 154 -4.46 11.70 9.24
CA GLN A 154 -3.23 10.89 9.10
C GLN A 154 -3.36 9.85 8.00
N THR A 155 -4.48 9.17 7.93
CA THR A 155 -4.74 8.18 6.89
C THR A 155 -4.83 8.83 5.51
N LEU A 156 -5.43 10.02 5.37
CA LEU A 156 -5.51 10.70 4.08
C LEU A 156 -4.12 11.05 3.54
N VAL A 157 -3.26 11.59 4.40
CA VAL A 157 -1.88 11.94 4.04
C VAL A 157 -1.08 10.71 3.61
N VAL A 158 -1.11 9.66 4.42
CA VAL A 158 -0.43 8.40 4.12
C VAL A 158 -0.94 7.79 2.81
N GLN A 159 -2.24 7.79 2.60
CA GLN A 159 -2.85 7.25 1.38
C GLN A 159 -2.50 8.07 0.13
N SER A 160 -2.32 9.38 0.26
CA SER A 160 -1.86 10.23 -0.85
C SER A 160 -0.42 9.90 -1.26
N VAL A 161 0.46 9.65 -0.28
CA VAL A 161 1.83 9.18 -0.56
C VAL A 161 1.79 7.73 -1.07
N ALA A 162 0.90 6.91 -0.52
CA ALA A 162 0.72 5.52 -0.93
C ALA A 162 0.30 5.38 -2.40
N LEU A 163 -0.32 6.38 -3.01
CA LEU A 163 -0.62 6.37 -4.44
C LEU A 163 0.66 6.20 -5.28
N LEU A 164 1.69 7.00 -5.00
CA LEU A 164 2.99 6.91 -5.68
C LEU A 164 3.72 5.61 -5.31
N TRP A 165 3.65 5.23 -4.05
CA TRP A 165 4.21 3.96 -3.58
C TRP A 165 3.57 2.75 -4.25
N ASN A 166 2.25 2.75 -4.40
CA ASN A 166 1.53 1.66 -5.07
C ASN A 166 1.88 1.58 -6.56
N SER A 167 2.10 2.72 -7.22
CA SER A 167 2.61 2.72 -8.60
C SER A 167 3.97 2.05 -8.71
N TYR A 168 4.88 2.35 -7.77
CA TYR A 168 6.19 1.69 -7.69
C TYR A 168 6.07 0.18 -7.41
N VAL A 169 5.24 -0.22 -6.42
CA VAL A 169 5.03 -1.63 -6.08
C VAL A 169 4.42 -2.38 -7.26
N SER A 170 3.42 -1.80 -7.91
CA SER A 170 2.78 -2.40 -9.09
C SER A 170 3.79 -2.61 -10.21
N TYR A 171 4.58 -1.61 -10.55
CA TYR A 171 5.66 -1.72 -11.54
C TYR A 171 6.65 -2.83 -11.18
N ARG A 172 7.21 -2.83 -9.96
CA ARG A 172 8.23 -3.82 -9.54
C ARG A 172 7.70 -5.25 -9.56
N THR A 173 6.49 -5.46 -9.06
CA THR A 173 5.91 -6.82 -8.97
C THR A 173 5.45 -7.39 -10.30
N ASN A 174 5.32 -6.56 -11.34
CA ASN A 174 4.91 -7.02 -12.67
C ASN A 174 6.05 -7.01 -13.71
N SER A 175 7.19 -6.38 -13.41
CA SER A 175 8.35 -6.39 -14.31
C SER A 175 8.89 -7.81 -14.56
N ASP A 176 8.89 -8.67 -13.54
CA ASP A 176 9.38 -10.04 -13.66
C ASP A 176 8.42 -10.95 -14.44
N ARG A 177 7.10 -10.71 -14.36
CA ARG A 177 6.10 -11.44 -15.15
C ARG A 177 6.38 -11.31 -16.65
N ARG A 178 6.75 -10.12 -17.10
CA ARG A 178 7.08 -9.85 -18.50
C ARG A 178 8.36 -10.52 -18.95
N SER A 179 9.36 -10.52 -18.06
CA SER A 179 10.63 -11.20 -18.36
C SER A 179 10.45 -12.72 -18.45
N GLU A 180 9.48 -13.30 -17.73
CA GLU A 180 9.11 -14.70 -17.84
C GLU A 180 8.33 -14.98 -19.14
N GLU A 181 7.31 -14.17 -19.45
CA GLU A 181 6.51 -14.29 -20.68
C GLU A 181 7.37 -14.16 -21.95
N SER A 182 8.30 -13.20 -22.00
CA SER A 182 9.20 -13.03 -23.15
C SER A 182 10.22 -14.15 -23.34
N ARG A 183 10.54 -14.93 -22.30
CA ARG A 183 11.40 -16.12 -22.40
C ARG A 183 10.63 -17.33 -22.91
N ASP A 184 9.37 -17.47 -22.54
CA ASP A 184 8.51 -18.57 -22.96
C ASP A 184 8.10 -18.43 -24.44
N GLU A 185 8.03 -17.19 -24.98
CA GLU A 185 7.77 -16.93 -26.39
C GLU A 185 9.00 -17.18 -27.32
N THR A 186 10.20 -17.28 -26.74
CA THR A 186 11.46 -17.50 -27.49
C THR A 186 11.90 -18.97 -27.52
N HIS A 187 11.13 -19.88 -26.95
CA HIS A 187 11.33 -21.32 -26.96
C HIS A 187 10.15 -22.04 -27.60
#